data_9842e058e7dba62f984f460ddc77e373
#
_entry.id   9842e058e7dba62f984f460ddc77e373
#
_cell.length_a   1.000
_cell.length_b   1.000
_cell.length_c   1.000
_cell.angle_alpha   90.00
_cell.angle_beta   90.00
_cell.angle_gamma   90.00
#
_symmetry.space_group_name_H-M   'P 1'
#
loop_
_entity.id
_entity.type
_entity.pdbx_description
1 polymer ?
#
loop_
_entity_poly.entity_id
_entity_poly.type
_entity_poly.pdbx_seq_one_letter_code
_entity_poly.pdbx_strand_id
1 'polypeptide(L)'
;MLARRSAIRSIKSVKTPSSIRVSGSKLINFSISQNVNSSVFVKNSIRTAANLALVKTPVQLTNEPIKAFNKTDVVDWDLLKESILKFTDHVKEIPLVINGEKIYANRSIKQQVNPANHEQVLCTYAEATPEDVTKAIESATEAKKVWMNMPFEDRAAIFWKAADLLSTKYRYRMLAATMLGQGKNVHQAEIDSIAELADFFRFNIKYAQEMYSTQPIESADGVWNRSEYRPLEGFVYAVTPFNFTAISGNLFGAPAIVGNTVVWKPSTSAILSNYVLLEILEEAGLPKGVVNFIPGNAQEITDIVLADPKFSALHFTGSTQNCW
;
A
#
# COMPACT_ATOMS: atom_id res chain seq x y z
N MET A 1 15.63 -51.10 24.80
CA MET A 1 16.83 -51.63 24.12
C MET A 1 17.54 -50.48 23.43
N LEU A 2 18.79 -50.29 23.82
CA LEU A 2 19.90 -49.57 23.18
C LEU A 2 19.83 -48.04 23.04
N ALA A 3 20.51 -47.45 24.02
CA ALA A 3 21.10 -46.14 24.01
C ALA A 3 22.22 -45.99 22.96
N ARG A 4 22.39 -44.78 22.40
CA ARG A 4 23.72 -44.30 22.01
C ARG A 4 23.92 -42.85 22.41
N ARG A 5 24.83 -42.65 23.35
CA ARG A 5 25.54 -41.42 23.68
C ARG A 5 26.67 -41.19 22.69
N SER A 6 26.93 -39.95 22.30
CA SER A 6 28.28 -39.45 21.97
C SER A 6 28.18 -37.93 21.86
N ALA A 7 28.76 -37.25 22.69
CA ALA A 7 30.14 -36.77 22.84
C ALA A 7 30.24 -35.32 22.35
N ILE A 8 30.14 -34.40 23.32
CA ILE A 8 30.51 -32.99 23.18
C ILE A 8 32.05 -32.93 23.15
N ARG A 9 32.61 -32.38 22.06
CA ARG A 9 34.02 -31.98 22.00
C ARG A 9 34.12 -30.46 22.20
N SER A 10 34.76 -30.10 23.32
CA SER A 10 35.27 -28.81 23.66
C SER A 10 36.34 -28.35 22.64
N ILE A 11 36.18 -27.15 22.09
CA ILE A 11 37.26 -26.47 21.33
C ILE A 11 37.78 -25.34 22.20
N LYS A 12 39.07 -25.48 22.50
CA LYS A 12 39.91 -24.56 23.29
C LYS A 12 40.09 -23.21 22.62
N SER A 13 40.16 -22.20 23.44
CA SER A 13 40.55 -20.81 23.12
C SER A 13 41.87 -20.71 22.36
N VAL A 14 41.88 -19.92 21.31
CA VAL A 14 43.09 -19.47 20.64
C VAL A 14 43.38 -18.03 21.03
N LYS A 15 44.57 -17.82 21.56
CA LYS A 15 45.12 -16.52 22.00
C LYS A 15 45.41 -15.63 20.81
N THR A 16 45.07 -14.36 20.93
CA THR A 16 45.50 -13.26 20.04
C THR A 16 46.98 -12.94 20.21
N PRO A 17 47.72 -12.65 19.12
CA PRO A 17 49.04 -12.05 19.22
C PRO A 17 49.01 -10.52 19.20
N SER A 18 49.92 -9.98 19.94
CA SER A 18 50.27 -8.61 20.25
C SER A 18 50.62 -7.71 19.06
N SER A 19 50.25 -6.46 19.24
CA SER A 19 50.68 -5.22 18.60
C SER A 19 52.04 -5.21 17.90
N ILE A 20 52.06 -4.71 16.66
CA ILE A 20 53.26 -4.21 15.98
C ILE A 20 53.10 -2.67 15.84
N ARG A 21 53.98 -1.92 16.50
CA ARG A 21 54.20 -0.50 16.26
C ARG A 21 55.06 -0.36 15.02
N VAL A 22 54.64 0.46 14.06
CA VAL A 22 55.51 1.01 13.05
C VAL A 22 55.51 2.53 13.17
N SER A 23 56.66 3.07 13.52
CA SER A 23 56.96 4.51 13.51
C SER A 23 57.42 4.93 12.12
N GLY A 24 57.04 6.12 11.68
CA GLY A 24 57.65 6.71 10.52
C GLY A 24 56.77 7.72 9.79
N SER A 25 56.93 8.97 10.18
CA SER A 25 56.38 10.17 9.57
C SER A 25 56.86 10.41 8.16
N LYS A 26 55.94 10.75 7.26
CA LYS A 26 56.15 11.79 6.23
C LYS A 26 54.81 12.27 5.70
N LEU A 27 54.45 13.50 6.07
CA LEU A 27 53.40 14.28 5.46
C LEU A 27 53.86 14.72 4.06
N ILE A 28 53.14 14.29 3.03
CA ILE A 28 53.28 14.83 1.69
C ILE A 28 52.09 15.79 1.48
N ASN A 29 52.37 17.08 1.49
CA ASN A 29 51.45 18.10 1.09
C ASN A 29 51.29 18.09 -0.42
N PHE A 30 50.12 17.71 -0.91
CA PHE A 30 49.69 18.00 -2.28
C PHE A 30 48.84 19.26 -2.29
N SER A 31 49.36 20.35 -2.77
CA SER A 31 48.60 21.52 -3.15
C SER A 31 47.98 21.27 -4.53
N ILE A 32 46.67 21.16 -4.60
CA ILE A 32 45.96 21.11 -5.88
C ILE A 32 45.47 22.52 -6.17
N SER A 33 46.02 23.11 -7.27
CA SER A 33 45.55 24.38 -7.82
C SER A 33 44.11 24.24 -8.34
N GLN A 34 43.28 25.19 -7.95
CA GLN A 34 41.92 25.35 -8.48
C GLN A 34 42.00 25.79 -9.95
N ASN A 35 41.30 25.05 -10.80
CA ASN A 35 40.48 25.57 -11.87
C ASN A 35 39.80 24.40 -12.59
N VAL A 36 38.50 24.43 -12.69
CA VAL A 36 37.65 24.10 -13.82
C VAL A 36 36.23 23.69 -13.36
N ASN A 37 35.25 24.32 -13.90
CA ASN A 37 33.81 24.07 -13.82
C ASN A 37 33.39 22.59 -13.76
N SER A 38 33.09 22.10 -12.55
CA SER A 38 32.63 20.72 -12.34
C SER A 38 31.33 20.59 -11.51
N SER A 39 30.50 21.65 -11.51
CA SER A 39 29.30 21.66 -10.66
C SER A 39 28.14 20.75 -11.14
N VAL A 40 28.18 20.29 -12.39
CA VAL A 40 27.11 19.45 -12.93
C VAL A 40 27.44 17.96 -12.79
N PHE A 41 28.71 17.56 -12.95
CA PHE A 41 29.10 16.15 -12.85
C PHE A 41 29.10 15.62 -11.41
N VAL A 42 29.44 16.48 -10.43
CA VAL A 42 29.51 16.08 -9.02
C VAL A 42 28.11 15.84 -8.43
N LYS A 43 27.07 16.59 -8.87
CA LYS A 43 25.70 16.38 -8.36
C LYS A 43 25.09 15.03 -8.81
N ASN A 44 25.39 14.57 -10.01
CA ASN A 44 24.90 13.27 -10.48
C ASN A 44 25.68 12.09 -9.89
N SER A 45 26.99 12.24 -9.68
CA SER A 45 27.81 11.19 -9.05
C SER A 45 27.53 11.00 -7.56
N ILE A 46 27.18 12.08 -6.83
CA ILE A 46 26.81 11.98 -5.41
C ILE A 46 25.46 11.29 -5.25
N ARG A 47 24.49 11.50 -6.15
CA ARG A 47 23.21 10.76 -6.11
C ARG A 47 23.40 9.27 -6.36
N THR A 48 24.27 8.89 -7.29
CA THR A 48 24.56 7.48 -7.59
C THR A 48 25.36 6.81 -6.46
N ALA A 49 26.30 7.51 -5.85
CA ALA A 49 27.08 6.99 -4.71
C ALA A 49 26.24 6.86 -3.44
N ALA A 50 25.33 7.79 -3.17
CA ALA A 50 24.40 7.69 -2.04
C ALA A 50 23.43 6.50 -2.18
N ASN A 51 23.02 6.17 -3.41
CA ASN A 51 22.17 4.99 -3.67
C ASN A 51 22.95 3.66 -3.58
N LEU A 52 24.29 3.67 -3.79
CA LEU A 52 25.14 2.49 -3.66
C LEU A 52 25.59 2.25 -2.20
N ALA A 53 25.63 3.30 -1.36
CA ALA A 53 26.06 3.19 0.03
C ALA A 53 24.92 2.75 0.99
N LEU A 54 23.67 2.78 0.57
CA LEU A 54 22.56 2.20 1.31
C LEU A 54 22.60 0.68 1.12
N VAL A 55 23.44 0.01 1.91
CA VAL A 55 23.23 -1.39 2.24
C VAL A 55 21.86 -1.43 2.93
N LYS A 56 20.83 -1.72 2.15
CA LYS A 56 19.47 -1.90 2.67
C LYS A 56 19.54 -3.09 3.61
N THR A 57 19.67 -2.83 4.90
CA THR A 57 19.43 -3.85 5.91
C THR A 57 18.04 -4.41 5.63
N PRO A 58 17.89 -5.72 5.44
CA PRO A 58 16.57 -6.27 5.23
C PRO A 58 15.69 -5.85 6.41
N VAL A 59 14.66 -5.06 6.17
CA VAL A 59 13.67 -4.76 7.20
C VAL A 59 13.08 -6.10 7.59
N GLN A 60 13.29 -6.51 8.85
CA GLN A 60 12.67 -7.72 9.36
C GLN A 60 11.18 -7.42 9.51
N LEU A 61 10.39 -7.99 8.61
CA LEU A 61 8.94 -7.87 8.65
C LEU A 61 8.39 -8.89 9.65
N THR A 62 7.53 -8.41 10.52
CA THR A 62 6.69 -9.22 11.40
C THR A 62 5.24 -8.88 11.11
N ASN A 63 4.35 -9.84 11.33
CA ASN A 63 2.92 -9.59 11.20
C ASN A 63 2.46 -8.51 12.19
N GLU A 64 1.48 -7.72 11.80
CA GLU A 64 0.83 -6.76 12.69
C GLU A 64 0.18 -7.49 13.88
N PRO A 65 0.47 -7.09 15.11
CA PRO A 65 -0.14 -7.71 16.29
C PRO A 65 -1.66 -7.52 16.31
N ILE A 66 -2.38 -8.63 16.50
CA ILE A 66 -3.83 -8.63 16.65
C ILE A 66 -4.19 -8.30 18.10
N LYS A 67 -5.03 -7.28 18.31
CA LYS A 67 -5.58 -6.97 19.63
C LYS A 67 -6.65 -7.99 20.02
N ALA A 68 -6.53 -8.50 21.23
CA ALA A 68 -7.41 -9.56 21.72
C ALA A 68 -8.81 -9.06 22.13
N PHE A 69 -8.96 -7.79 22.47
CA PHE A 69 -10.20 -7.19 22.99
C PHE A 69 -10.78 -7.98 24.19
N ASN A 70 -9.91 -8.29 25.15
CA ASN A 70 -10.32 -8.95 26.38
C ASN A 70 -11.22 -8.04 27.23
N LYS A 71 -11.94 -8.62 28.17
CA LYS A 71 -12.80 -7.85 29.10
C LYS A 71 -12.07 -6.80 29.92
N THR A 72 -10.76 -6.96 30.09
CA THR A 72 -9.87 -6.04 30.82
C THR A 72 -9.37 -4.86 29.96
N ASP A 73 -9.53 -4.92 28.65
CA ASP A 73 -9.01 -3.93 27.71
C ASP A 73 -9.98 -2.73 27.60
N VAL A 74 -10.33 -2.12 28.74
CA VAL A 74 -11.38 -1.09 28.85
C VAL A 74 -11.14 0.08 27.90
N VAL A 75 -9.90 0.54 27.78
CA VAL A 75 -9.55 1.68 26.90
C VAL A 75 -9.83 1.34 25.44
N ASP A 76 -9.48 0.16 24.99
CA ASP A 76 -9.73 -0.28 23.60
C ASP A 76 -11.23 -0.38 23.31
N TRP A 77 -12.01 -0.89 24.26
CA TRP A 77 -13.46 -0.95 24.16
C TRP A 77 -14.13 0.42 24.13
N ASP A 78 -13.65 1.38 24.92
CA ASP A 78 -14.21 2.73 24.96
C ASP A 78 -13.92 3.48 23.66
N LEU A 79 -12.71 3.39 23.11
CA LEU A 79 -12.35 3.97 21.82
C LEU A 79 -13.13 3.36 20.66
N LEU A 80 -13.36 2.03 20.72
CA LEU A 80 -14.18 1.36 19.71
C LEU A 80 -15.65 1.81 19.79
N LYS A 81 -16.24 1.88 21.00
CA LYS A 81 -17.61 2.36 21.21
C LYS A 81 -17.78 3.80 20.71
N GLU A 82 -16.85 4.68 21.03
CA GLU A 82 -16.86 6.06 20.51
C GLU A 82 -16.85 6.09 18.99
N SER A 83 -16.05 5.24 18.36
CA SER A 83 -15.96 5.15 16.91
C SER A 83 -17.24 4.59 16.27
N ILE A 84 -17.88 3.62 16.92
CA ILE A 84 -19.19 3.08 16.51
C ILE A 84 -20.25 4.17 16.58
N LEU A 85 -20.35 4.90 17.69
CA LEU A 85 -21.32 5.98 17.88
C LEU A 85 -21.17 7.06 16.82
N LYS A 86 -19.95 7.44 16.44
CA LYS A 86 -19.71 8.43 15.36
C LYS A 86 -20.33 8.01 14.01
N PHE A 87 -20.41 6.72 13.72
CA PHE A 87 -21.03 6.22 12.48
C PHE A 87 -22.54 5.94 12.63
N THR A 88 -23.02 5.68 13.85
CA THR A 88 -24.45 5.43 14.07
C THR A 88 -25.26 6.70 14.27
N ASP A 89 -24.64 7.74 14.84
CA ASP A 89 -25.31 9.02 15.12
C ASP A 89 -25.37 9.96 13.91
N HIS A 90 -24.47 9.76 12.94
CA HIS A 90 -24.38 10.62 11.75
C HIS A 90 -24.20 9.78 10.48
N VAL A 91 -25.21 9.82 9.63
CA VAL A 91 -25.13 9.24 8.29
C VAL A 91 -24.10 10.02 7.47
N LYS A 92 -23.03 9.36 7.08
CA LYS A 92 -21.96 10.01 6.31
C LYS A 92 -22.30 10.06 4.82
N GLU A 93 -22.19 11.21 4.19
CA GLU A 93 -22.22 11.32 2.74
C GLU A 93 -20.84 11.01 2.18
N ILE A 94 -20.76 10.03 1.29
CA ILE A 94 -19.52 9.57 0.67
C ILE A 94 -19.47 10.01 -0.79
N PRO A 95 -18.47 10.83 -1.17
CA PRO A 95 -18.29 11.28 -2.54
C PRO A 95 -17.62 10.24 -3.42
N LEU A 96 -17.76 10.41 -4.74
CA LEU A 96 -16.73 9.92 -5.65
C LEU A 96 -15.44 10.72 -5.43
N VAL A 97 -14.29 10.08 -5.65
CA VAL A 97 -13.02 10.80 -5.58
C VAL A 97 -12.25 10.56 -6.88
N ILE A 98 -12.18 11.62 -7.69
CA ILE A 98 -11.51 11.60 -9.01
C ILE A 98 -10.45 12.71 -9.00
N ASN A 99 -9.22 12.38 -9.29
CA ASN A 99 -8.09 13.32 -9.21
C ASN A 99 -7.97 14.03 -7.84
N GLY A 100 -8.34 13.34 -6.76
CA GLY A 100 -8.39 13.90 -5.40
C GLY A 100 -9.51 14.93 -5.18
N GLU A 101 -10.39 15.15 -6.14
CA GLU A 101 -11.57 15.98 -6.00
C GLU A 101 -12.74 15.15 -5.47
N LYS A 102 -13.39 15.65 -4.43
CA LYS A 102 -14.56 15.01 -3.80
C LYS A 102 -15.82 15.51 -4.49
N ILE A 103 -16.45 14.61 -5.25
CA ILE A 103 -17.65 14.93 -6.04
C ILE A 103 -18.87 14.41 -5.27
N TYR A 104 -19.58 15.35 -4.63
CA TYR A 104 -20.87 15.11 -3.99
C TYR A 104 -21.96 15.33 -5.04
N ALA A 105 -22.91 14.44 -5.13
CA ALA A 105 -23.81 14.48 -6.28
C ALA A 105 -25.19 15.03 -5.95
N ASN A 106 -25.70 15.91 -6.82
CA ASN A 106 -27.13 16.18 -7.00
C ASN A 106 -27.83 15.07 -7.81
N ARG A 107 -27.52 13.77 -7.52
CA ARG A 107 -27.88 12.62 -8.35
C ARG A 107 -28.64 11.58 -7.54
N SER A 108 -28.95 10.44 -8.18
CA SER A 108 -29.45 9.25 -7.50
C SER A 108 -28.54 8.87 -6.33
N ILE A 109 -29.01 9.15 -5.12
CA ILE A 109 -28.30 8.82 -3.88
C ILE A 109 -28.68 7.40 -3.50
N LYS A 110 -27.67 6.55 -3.32
CA LYS A 110 -27.82 5.20 -2.80
C LYS A 110 -27.40 5.16 -1.33
N GLN A 111 -27.77 4.09 -0.66
CA GLN A 111 -27.51 3.92 0.76
C GLN A 111 -26.77 2.60 0.99
N GLN A 112 -25.82 2.63 1.90
CA GLN A 112 -25.31 1.42 2.55
C GLN A 112 -25.98 1.31 3.91
N VAL A 113 -26.67 0.21 4.15
CA VAL A 113 -27.32 -0.10 5.43
C VAL A 113 -26.49 -1.09 6.24
N ASN A 114 -26.72 -1.13 7.53
CA ASN A 114 -26.14 -2.13 8.42
C ASN A 114 -26.77 -3.50 8.12
N PRO A 115 -25.99 -4.54 7.76
CA PRO A 115 -26.52 -5.87 7.45
C PRO A 115 -27.22 -6.55 8.64
N ALA A 116 -26.92 -6.13 9.88
CA ALA A 116 -27.59 -6.61 11.08
C ALA A 116 -28.87 -5.82 11.43
N ASN A 117 -29.04 -4.61 10.85
CA ASN A 117 -30.22 -3.77 11.04
C ASN A 117 -30.46 -2.91 9.80
N HIS A 118 -31.27 -3.39 8.88
CA HIS A 118 -31.53 -2.75 7.59
C HIS A 118 -32.21 -1.38 7.67
N GLU A 119 -32.79 -1.01 8.80
CA GLU A 119 -33.33 0.33 9.04
C GLU A 119 -32.23 1.37 9.33
N GLN A 120 -31.04 0.89 9.72
CA GLN A 120 -29.90 1.76 10.04
C GLN A 120 -29.07 2.04 8.78
N VAL A 121 -29.18 3.27 8.30
CA VAL A 121 -28.34 3.78 7.21
C VAL A 121 -26.99 4.18 7.78
N LEU A 122 -25.91 3.65 7.25
CA LEU A 122 -24.53 3.95 7.66
C LEU A 122 -23.92 5.10 6.85
N CYS A 123 -24.18 5.08 5.56
CA CYS A 123 -23.74 6.16 4.68
C CYS A 123 -24.64 6.27 3.44
N THR A 124 -24.61 7.44 2.83
CA THR A 124 -25.16 7.70 1.50
C THR A 124 -24.02 7.91 0.52
N TYR A 125 -24.21 7.56 -0.73
CA TYR A 125 -23.22 7.77 -1.78
C TYR A 125 -23.89 7.97 -3.14
N ALA A 126 -23.20 8.67 -4.03
CA ALA A 126 -23.63 8.79 -5.41
C ALA A 126 -23.00 7.70 -6.29
N GLU A 127 -23.75 7.20 -7.28
CA GLU A 127 -23.19 6.31 -8.29
C GLU A 127 -22.48 7.12 -9.38
N ALA A 128 -21.34 6.62 -9.83
CA ALA A 128 -20.58 7.21 -10.92
C ALA A 128 -21.38 7.16 -12.23
N THR A 129 -21.41 8.26 -12.96
CA THR A 129 -21.97 8.31 -14.32
C THR A 129 -20.92 7.87 -15.34
N PRO A 130 -21.32 7.59 -16.60
CA PRO A 130 -20.38 7.32 -17.68
C PRO A 130 -19.28 8.39 -17.82
N GLU A 131 -19.65 9.67 -17.65
CA GLU A 131 -18.71 10.79 -17.71
C GLU A 131 -17.73 10.78 -16.54
N ASP A 132 -18.15 10.37 -15.35
CA ASP A 132 -17.27 10.25 -14.19
C ASP A 132 -16.27 9.11 -14.38
N VAL A 133 -16.70 7.98 -14.95
CA VAL A 133 -15.81 6.86 -15.28
C VAL A 133 -14.75 7.31 -16.29
N THR A 134 -15.15 8.02 -17.34
CA THR A 134 -14.22 8.57 -18.33
C THR A 134 -13.21 9.53 -17.68
N LYS A 135 -13.68 10.45 -16.84
CA LYS A 135 -12.79 11.36 -16.10
C LYS A 135 -11.84 10.61 -15.16
N ALA A 136 -12.27 9.54 -14.52
CA ALA A 136 -11.42 8.71 -13.67
C ALA A 136 -10.30 8.02 -14.46
N ILE A 137 -10.61 7.53 -15.67
CA ILE A 137 -9.64 6.96 -16.60
C ILE A 137 -8.63 8.01 -17.08
N GLU A 138 -9.10 9.20 -17.45
CA GLU A 138 -8.24 10.32 -17.84
C GLU A 138 -7.32 10.73 -16.69
N SER A 139 -7.86 10.88 -15.48
CA SER A 139 -7.11 11.19 -14.27
C SER A 139 -6.03 10.14 -13.97
N ALA A 140 -6.38 8.85 -14.05
CA ALA A 140 -5.42 7.77 -13.85
C ALA A 140 -4.29 7.80 -14.90
N THR A 141 -4.64 8.09 -16.15
CA THR A 141 -3.69 8.20 -17.28
C THR A 141 -2.72 9.37 -17.08
N GLU A 142 -3.22 10.51 -16.62
CA GLU A 142 -2.37 11.68 -16.38
C GLU A 142 -1.47 11.49 -15.15
N ALA A 143 -2.02 11.02 -14.04
CA ALA A 143 -1.28 10.76 -12.81
C ALA A 143 -0.14 9.74 -13.02
N LYS A 144 -0.33 8.79 -13.94
CA LYS A 144 0.66 7.78 -14.27
C LYS A 144 1.99 8.38 -14.72
N LYS A 145 1.99 9.47 -15.47
CA LYS A 145 3.21 10.12 -15.99
C LYS A 145 4.18 10.51 -14.86
N VAL A 146 3.66 10.88 -13.71
CA VAL A 146 4.45 11.23 -12.52
C VAL A 146 4.67 10.02 -11.64
N TRP A 147 3.63 9.24 -11.39
CA TRP A 147 3.67 8.12 -10.45
C TRP A 147 4.62 7.00 -10.88
N MET A 148 4.62 6.63 -12.16
CA MET A 148 5.51 5.60 -12.68
C MET A 148 7.00 5.98 -12.59
N ASN A 149 7.31 7.27 -12.62
CA ASN A 149 8.68 7.80 -12.55
C ASN A 149 9.11 8.13 -11.11
N MET A 150 8.21 8.06 -10.13
CA MET A 150 8.54 8.22 -8.71
C MET A 150 9.42 7.05 -8.27
N PRO A 151 10.52 7.28 -7.52
CA PRO A 151 11.35 6.21 -6.97
C PRO A 151 10.50 5.19 -6.20
N PHE A 152 10.88 3.92 -6.32
CA PHE A 152 10.12 2.84 -5.63
C PHE A 152 10.04 3.08 -4.13
N GLU A 153 11.13 3.53 -3.53
CA GLU A 153 11.22 3.80 -2.10
C GLU A 153 10.22 4.87 -1.64
N ASP A 154 10.00 5.89 -2.45
CA ASP A 154 9.05 6.97 -2.14
C ASP A 154 7.60 6.47 -2.25
N ARG A 155 7.30 5.67 -3.27
CA ARG A 155 6.00 5.00 -3.38
C ARG A 155 5.75 4.05 -2.21
N ALA A 156 6.74 3.23 -1.87
CA ALA A 156 6.68 2.29 -0.77
C ALA A 156 6.48 2.99 0.58
N ALA A 157 7.14 4.13 0.80
CA ALA A 157 7.00 4.91 2.04
C ALA A 157 5.56 5.38 2.28
N ILE A 158 4.80 5.71 1.22
CA ILE A 158 3.39 6.11 1.33
C ILE A 158 2.54 4.93 1.86
N PHE A 159 2.69 3.74 1.27
CA PHE A 159 1.93 2.57 1.71
C PHE A 159 2.38 2.05 3.07
N TRP A 160 3.67 2.18 3.40
CA TRP A 160 4.16 1.89 4.75
C TRP A 160 3.51 2.81 5.79
N LYS A 161 3.49 4.12 5.51
CA LYS A 161 2.81 5.10 6.37
C LYS A 161 1.31 4.84 6.47
N ALA A 162 0.66 4.39 5.39
CA ALA A 162 -0.74 4.00 5.42
C ALA A 162 -0.98 2.81 6.35
N ALA A 163 -0.09 1.80 6.34
CA ALA A 163 -0.16 0.68 7.28
C ALA A 163 0.01 1.13 8.74
N ASP A 164 0.92 2.06 9.01
CA ASP A 164 1.13 2.60 10.35
C ASP A 164 -0.06 3.46 10.81
N LEU A 165 -0.61 4.30 9.95
CA LEU A 165 -1.83 5.07 10.25
C LEU A 165 -3.02 4.16 10.53
N LEU A 166 -3.18 3.10 9.74
CA LEU A 166 -4.23 2.12 9.91
C LEU A 166 -4.15 1.40 11.26
N SER A 167 -2.97 0.91 11.61
CA SER A 167 -2.76 0.13 12.85
C SER A 167 -2.68 0.99 14.10
N THR A 168 -2.63 2.32 13.98
CA THR A 168 -2.57 3.25 15.11
C THR A 168 -3.75 4.21 15.14
N LYS A 169 -3.64 5.36 14.46
CA LYS A 169 -4.60 6.46 14.50
C LYS A 169 -6.00 6.07 14.04
N TYR A 170 -6.09 5.27 12.98
CA TYR A 170 -7.36 4.91 12.35
C TYR A 170 -7.93 3.57 12.81
N ARG A 171 -7.23 2.85 13.70
CA ARG A 171 -7.60 1.49 14.10
C ARG A 171 -9.07 1.34 14.48
N TYR A 172 -9.52 2.07 15.47
CA TYR A 172 -10.91 1.91 15.96
C TYR A 172 -11.94 2.42 14.98
N ARG A 173 -11.61 3.45 14.20
CA ARG A 173 -12.49 3.97 13.16
C ARG A 173 -12.66 2.96 12.03
N MET A 174 -11.59 2.30 11.60
CA MET A 174 -11.64 1.25 10.59
C MET A 174 -12.37 0.01 11.12
N LEU A 175 -12.11 -0.40 12.36
CA LEU A 175 -12.84 -1.47 13.02
C LEU A 175 -14.35 -1.21 13.02
N ALA A 176 -14.77 -0.04 13.49
CA ALA A 176 -16.18 0.33 13.55
C ALA A 176 -16.83 0.32 12.15
N ALA A 177 -16.17 0.88 11.13
CA ALA A 177 -16.67 0.87 9.76
C ALA A 177 -16.82 -0.55 9.19
N THR A 178 -15.85 -1.43 9.49
CA THR A 178 -15.89 -2.84 9.04
C THR A 178 -16.94 -3.65 9.80
N MET A 179 -17.03 -3.50 11.11
CA MET A 179 -18.06 -4.18 11.93
C MET A 179 -19.45 -3.82 11.48
N LEU A 180 -19.74 -2.53 11.37
CA LEU A 180 -21.08 -2.03 11.00
C LEU A 180 -21.43 -2.34 9.54
N GLY A 181 -20.48 -2.12 8.62
CA GLY A 181 -20.74 -2.25 7.19
C GLY A 181 -20.71 -3.67 6.65
N GLN A 182 -20.01 -4.59 7.32
CA GLN A 182 -19.83 -5.97 6.87
C GLN A 182 -20.42 -7.01 7.84
N GLY A 183 -21.05 -6.58 8.93
CA GLY A 183 -21.66 -7.48 9.93
C GLY A 183 -20.64 -8.35 10.66
N LYS A 184 -19.42 -7.86 10.85
CA LYS A 184 -18.33 -8.58 11.54
C LYS A 184 -18.31 -8.28 13.04
N ASN A 185 -17.92 -9.27 13.83
CA ASN A 185 -17.55 -8.99 15.21
C ASN A 185 -16.17 -8.32 15.30
N VAL A 186 -15.82 -7.81 16.47
CA VAL A 186 -14.56 -7.06 16.67
C VAL A 186 -13.33 -7.88 16.28
N HIS A 187 -13.31 -9.16 16.63
CA HIS A 187 -12.16 -10.03 16.37
C HIS A 187 -11.99 -10.29 14.86
N GLN A 188 -13.08 -10.54 14.14
CA GLN A 188 -13.07 -10.68 12.68
C GLN A 188 -12.63 -9.39 11.98
N ALA A 189 -13.12 -8.25 12.45
CA ALA A 189 -12.75 -6.95 11.89
C ALA A 189 -11.27 -6.60 12.18
N GLU A 190 -10.77 -6.95 13.38
CA GLU A 190 -9.38 -6.73 13.78
C GLU A 190 -8.41 -7.54 12.91
N ILE A 191 -8.73 -8.80 12.64
CA ILE A 191 -7.93 -9.65 11.75
C ILE A 191 -7.95 -9.08 10.33
N ASP A 192 -9.14 -8.89 9.75
CA ASP A 192 -9.33 -8.44 8.37
C ASP A 192 -8.80 -7.02 8.16
N SER A 193 -9.49 -6.05 8.78
CA SER A 193 -9.36 -4.66 8.36
C SER A 193 -8.16 -3.93 8.99
N ILE A 194 -7.50 -4.54 9.98
CA ILE A 194 -6.31 -3.96 10.61
C ILE A 194 -5.08 -4.81 10.31
N ALA A 195 -4.99 -6.01 10.90
CA ALA A 195 -3.77 -6.80 10.83
C ALA A 195 -3.44 -7.24 9.41
N GLU A 196 -4.37 -7.90 8.74
CA GLU A 196 -4.17 -8.41 7.37
C GLU A 196 -3.95 -7.27 6.36
N LEU A 197 -4.71 -6.17 6.47
CA LEU A 197 -4.55 -5.03 5.57
C LEU A 197 -3.19 -4.33 5.75
N ALA A 198 -2.75 -4.12 6.99
CA ALA A 198 -1.44 -3.57 7.27
C ALA A 198 -0.32 -4.48 6.76
N ASP A 199 -0.47 -5.78 6.95
CA ASP A 199 0.46 -6.78 6.46
C ASP A 199 0.48 -6.82 4.93
N PHE A 200 -0.65 -6.75 4.23
CA PHE A 200 -0.68 -6.64 2.78
C PHE A 200 0.16 -5.48 2.27
N PHE A 201 0.02 -4.29 2.85
CA PHE A 201 0.82 -3.15 2.43
C PHE A 201 2.31 -3.37 2.68
N ARG A 202 2.70 -3.83 3.87
CA ARG A 202 4.10 -4.04 4.23
C ARG A 202 4.74 -5.20 3.46
N PHE A 203 4.05 -6.33 3.32
CA PHE A 203 4.57 -7.51 2.61
C PHE A 203 4.62 -7.28 1.10
N ASN A 204 3.64 -6.60 0.50
CA ASN A 204 3.69 -6.24 -0.93
C ASN A 204 4.88 -5.34 -1.26
N ILE A 205 5.24 -4.41 -0.37
CA ILE A 205 6.47 -3.62 -0.52
C ILE A 205 7.69 -4.54 -0.55
N LYS A 206 7.75 -5.50 0.38
CA LYS A 206 8.85 -6.46 0.45
C LYS A 206 8.92 -7.33 -0.80
N TYR A 207 7.79 -7.88 -1.25
CA TYR A 207 7.73 -8.69 -2.48
C TYR A 207 8.11 -7.88 -3.73
N ALA A 208 7.67 -6.63 -3.84
CA ALA A 208 8.08 -5.75 -4.92
C ALA A 208 9.59 -5.48 -4.90
N GLN A 209 10.17 -5.27 -3.72
CA GLN A 209 11.62 -5.12 -3.56
C GLN A 209 12.38 -6.39 -4.01
N GLU A 210 11.89 -7.57 -3.63
CA GLU A 210 12.47 -8.85 -4.06
C GLU A 210 12.37 -9.04 -5.57
N MET A 211 11.22 -8.74 -6.16
CA MET A 211 11.01 -8.77 -7.60
C MET A 211 12.01 -7.86 -8.33
N TYR A 212 12.16 -6.59 -7.89
CA TYR A 212 13.10 -5.66 -8.49
C TYR A 212 14.58 -6.04 -8.29
N SER A 213 14.88 -6.83 -7.28
CA SER A 213 16.24 -7.37 -7.05
C SER A 213 16.63 -8.50 -7.99
N THR A 214 15.66 -9.08 -8.69
CA THR A 214 15.89 -10.16 -9.67
C THR A 214 16.51 -9.55 -10.93
N GLN A 215 17.81 -9.71 -11.05
CA GLN A 215 18.64 -9.15 -12.13
C GLN A 215 19.40 -10.26 -12.86
N PRO A 216 19.90 -10.03 -14.10
CA PRO A 216 20.76 -10.99 -14.77
C PRO A 216 21.96 -11.37 -13.90
N ILE A 217 22.23 -12.68 -13.79
CA ILE A 217 23.26 -13.23 -12.90
C ILE A 217 24.66 -12.87 -13.38
N GLU A 218 24.87 -12.86 -14.70
CA GLU A 218 26.15 -12.61 -15.32
C GLU A 218 26.03 -11.59 -16.45
N SER A 219 27.15 -10.91 -16.70
CA SER A 219 27.37 -10.06 -17.87
C SER A 219 28.70 -10.42 -18.50
N ALA A 220 28.76 -10.39 -19.83
CA ALA A 220 30.04 -10.58 -20.54
C ALA A 220 31.01 -9.43 -20.22
N ASP A 221 32.33 -9.68 -20.44
CA ASP A 221 33.38 -8.65 -20.23
C ASP A 221 33.04 -7.37 -21.02
N GLY A 222 33.02 -6.25 -20.31
CA GLY A 222 32.71 -4.93 -20.88
C GLY A 222 31.23 -4.67 -21.16
N VAL A 223 30.34 -5.58 -20.78
CA VAL A 223 28.87 -5.46 -20.91
C VAL A 223 28.23 -5.46 -19.53
N TRP A 224 27.22 -4.61 -19.35
CA TRP A 224 26.38 -4.61 -18.17
C TRP A 224 24.94 -4.90 -18.56
N ASN A 225 24.43 -6.07 -18.18
CA ASN A 225 23.04 -6.47 -18.40
C ASN A 225 22.18 -6.07 -17.21
N ARG A 226 21.02 -5.49 -17.48
CA ARG A 226 20.06 -5.06 -16.47
C ARG A 226 18.64 -5.34 -16.94
N SER A 227 17.80 -5.88 -16.05
CA SER A 227 16.34 -5.91 -16.22
C SER A 227 15.73 -4.62 -15.68
N GLU A 228 14.89 -3.99 -16.47
CA GLU A 228 14.15 -2.81 -16.06
C GLU A 228 12.66 -3.14 -15.97
N TYR A 229 12.12 -3.08 -14.76
CA TYR A 229 10.72 -3.34 -14.49
C TYR A 229 9.92 -2.05 -14.65
N ARG A 230 8.94 -2.06 -15.54
CA ARG A 230 8.05 -0.93 -15.80
C ARG A 230 6.62 -1.27 -15.42
N PRO A 231 5.84 -0.28 -14.93
CA PRO A 231 4.39 -0.44 -14.78
C PRO A 231 3.73 -0.80 -16.11
N LEU A 232 2.56 -1.39 -16.03
CA LEU A 232 1.74 -1.71 -17.21
C LEU A 232 1.46 -0.45 -18.01
N GLU A 233 1.29 -0.58 -19.32
CA GLU A 233 0.82 0.51 -20.18
C GLU A 233 -0.67 0.77 -19.90
N GLY A 234 -1.07 2.04 -19.68
CA GLY A 234 -2.45 2.38 -19.29
C GLY A 234 -2.73 2.29 -17.79
N PHE A 235 -3.92 1.85 -17.37
CA PHE A 235 -4.36 1.79 -15.98
C PHE A 235 -4.85 0.40 -15.58
N VAL A 236 -4.90 0.15 -14.28
CA VAL A 236 -5.47 -1.08 -13.69
C VAL A 236 -6.89 -0.80 -13.20
N TYR A 237 -7.82 -1.68 -13.49
CA TYR A 237 -9.17 -1.66 -12.95
C TYR A 237 -9.26 -2.58 -11.72
N ALA A 238 -9.49 -2.01 -10.54
CA ALA A 238 -9.66 -2.76 -9.30
C ALA A 238 -11.14 -2.86 -8.94
N VAL A 239 -11.69 -4.07 -8.90
CA VAL A 239 -13.07 -4.35 -8.48
C VAL A 239 -13.03 -5.15 -7.20
N THR A 240 -13.46 -4.54 -6.10
CA THR A 240 -13.22 -5.06 -4.76
C THR A 240 -14.48 -5.64 -4.12
N PRO A 241 -14.34 -6.71 -3.32
CA PRO A 241 -15.46 -7.44 -2.74
C PRO A 241 -16.08 -6.69 -1.55
N PHE A 242 -17.22 -7.21 -1.07
CA PHE A 242 -17.96 -6.63 0.06
C PHE A 242 -17.54 -7.19 1.41
N ASN A 243 -16.90 -8.36 1.43
CA ASN A 243 -16.74 -9.17 2.64
C ASN A 243 -15.37 -9.04 3.33
N PHE A 244 -14.36 -8.46 2.66
CA PHE A 244 -13.03 -8.26 3.23
C PHE A 244 -12.46 -6.88 2.87
N THR A 245 -12.25 -6.04 3.89
CA THR A 245 -11.61 -4.72 3.73
C THR A 245 -10.14 -4.87 3.34
N ALA A 246 -9.44 -5.87 3.87
CA ALA A 246 -8.05 -6.16 3.51
C ALA A 246 -7.89 -6.46 2.02
N ILE A 247 -8.77 -7.30 1.47
CA ILE A 247 -8.75 -7.62 0.03
C ILE A 247 -9.01 -6.36 -0.80
N SER A 248 -9.95 -5.50 -0.37
CA SER A 248 -10.20 -4.24 -1.05
C SER A 248 -8.92 -3.40 -1.14
N GLY A 249 -8.19 -3.24 -0.03
CA GLY A 249 -6.93 -2.51 0.01
C GLY A 249 -5.82 -3.15 -0.83
N ASN A 250 -5.76 -4.47 -0.83
CA ASN A 250 -4.77 -5.21 -1.61
C ASN A 250 -4.98 -5.09 -3.12
N LEU A 251 -6.23 -5.14 -3.60
CA LEU A 251 -6.52 -5.15 -5.04
C LEU A 251 -6.11 -3.86 -5.76
N PHE A 252 -6.22 -2.71 -5.13
CA PHE A 252 -5.70 -1.47 -5.70
C PHE A 252 -4.25 -1.17 -5.22
N GLY A 253 -3.89 -1.59 -4.00
CA GLY A 253 -2.61 -1.27 -3.39
C GLY A 253 -1.43 -1.97 -4.05
N ALA A 254 -1.54 -3.26 -4.31
CA ALA A 254 -0.48 -4.04 -4.94
C ALA A 254 -0.03 -3.46 -6.31
N PRO A 255 -0.94 -3.19 -7.26
CA PRO A 255 -0.55 -2.56 -8.51
C PRO A 255 -0.04 -1.12 -8.33
N ALA A 256 -0.59 -0.35 -7.37
CA ALA A 256 -0.14 1.02 -7.13
C ALA A 256 1.29 1.07 -6.58
N ILE A 257 1.67 0.20 -5.66
CA ILE A 257 3.03 0.10 -5.10
C ILE A 257 4.08 -0.08 -6.22
N VAL A 258 3.77 -0.87 -7.24
CA VAL A 258 4.68 -1.10 -8.37
C VAL A 258 4.55 -0.07 -9.50
N GLY A 259 3.87 1.06 -9.25
CA GLY A 259 3.86 2.24 -10.13
C GLY A 259 2.69 2.32 -11.09
N ASN A 260 1.68 1.45 -10.98
CA ASN A 260 0.45 1.55 -11.76
C ASN A 260 -0.50 2.57 -11.14
N THR A 261 -1.38 3.15 -11.96
CA THR A 261 -2.54 3.92 -11.51
C THR A 261 -3.80 3.07 -11.59
N VAL A 262 -4.77 3.39 -10.75
CA VAL A 262 -5.92 2.51 -10.53
C VAL A 262 -7.23 3.28 -10.63
N VAL A 263 -8.16 2.73 -11.39
CA VAL A 263 -9.59 3.05 -11.31
C VAL A 263 -10.20 2.00 -10.37
N TRP A 264 -10.65 2.45 -9.20
CA TRP A 264 -11.14 1.57 -8.14
C TRP A 264 -12.65 1.64 -8.01
N LYS A 265 -13.30 0.53 -8.30
CA LYS A 265 -14.73 0.32 -8.08
C LYS A 265 -14.95 -0.51 -6.81
N PRO A 266 -15.28 0.13 -5.68
CA PRO A 266 -15.58 -0.59 -4.44
C PRO A 266 -16.93 -1.32 -4.55
N SER A 267 -17.13 -2.35 -3.72
CA SER A 267 -18.46 -2.93 -3.55
C SER A 267 -19.41 -1.92 -2.90
N THR A 268 -20.61 -1.81 -3.43
CA THR A 268 -21.66 -0.91 -2.89
C THR A 268 -22.09 -1.28 -1.47
N SER A 269 -21.91 -2.53 -1.06
CA SER A 269 -22.20 -3.01 0.30
C SER A 269 -21.07 -2.76 1.30
N ALA A 270 -19.92 -2.22 0.88
CA ALA A 270 -18.75 -1.96 1.73
C ALA A 270 -18.18 -0.55 1.53
N ILE A 271 -18.98 0.41 1.10
CA ILE A 271 -18.57 1.78 0.77
C ILE A 271 -17.92 2.47 1.98
N LEU A 272 -18.50 2.32 3.17
CA LEU A 272 -18.05 3.02 4.37
C LEU A 272 -16.60 2.67 4.74
N SER A 273 -16.27 1.39 4.86
CA SER A 273 -14.90 0.95 5.20
C SER A 273 -13.91 1.29 4.09
N ASN A 274 -14.30 1.14 2.82
CA ASN A 274 -13.46 1.47 1.68
C ASN A 274 -13.16 2.98 1.58
N TYR A 275 -14.12 3.83 1.94
CA TYR A 275 -13.87 5.26 1.98
C TYR A 275 -12.94 5.67 3.14
N VAL A 276 -13.08 5.05 4.32
CA VAL A 276 -12.12 5.25 5.43
C VAL A 276 -10.71 4.85 5.00
N LEU A 277 -10.58 3.78 4.23
CA LEU A 277 -9.28 3.36 3.68
C LEU A 277 -8.70 4.40 2.72
N LEU A 278 -9.53 4.98 1.85
CA LEU A 278 -9.08 6.06 0.97
C LEU A 278 -8.60 7.28 1.76
N GLU A 279 -9.33 7.69 2.80
CA GLU A 279 -8.92 8.80 3.68
C GLU A 279 -7.56 8.53 4.35
N ILE A 280 -7.26 7.28 4.72
CA ILE A 280 -5.94 6.88 5.26
C ILE A 280 -4.84 7.06 4.21
N LEU A 281 -5.10 6.67 2.97
CA LEU A 281 -4.13 6.81 1.88
C LEU A 281 -3.89 8.28 1.51
N GLU A 282 -4.94 9.11 1.50
CA GLU A 282 -4.82 10.56 1.31
C GLU A 282 -3.93 11.18 2.40
N GLU A 283 -4.13 10.82 3.68
CA GLU A 283 -3.29 11.30 4.79
C GLU A 283 -1.86 10.73 4.74
N ALA A 284 -1.71 9.52 4.24
CA ALA A 284 -0.38 8.95 4.03
C ALA A 284 0.42 9.68 2.95
N GLY A 285 -0.25 10.42 2.07
CA GLY A 285 0.37 11.22 1.02
C GLY A 285 0.27 10.59 -0.37
N LEU A 286 -0.71 9.71 -0.61
CA LEU A 286 -0.96 9.18 -1.95
C LEU A 286 -1.30 10.33 -2.91
N PRO A 287 -0.56 10.48 -4.03
CA PRO A 287 -0.82 11.56 -4.97
C PRO A 287 -2.20 11.44 -5.63
N LYS A 288 -2.77 12.59 -5.94
CA LYS A 288 -4.06 12.68 -6.63
C LYS A 288 -4.03 11.93 -7.96
N GLY A 289 -5.12 11.25 -8.28
CA GLY A 289 -5.27 10.51 -9.53
C GLY A 289 -4.60 9.13 -9.57
N VAL A 290 -3.72 8.79 -8.60
CA VAL A 290 -3.11 7.44 -8.54
C VAL A 290 -4.16 6.38 -8.27
N VAL A 291 -5.11 6.65 -7.37
CA VAL A 291 -6.29 5.82 -7.11
C VAL A 291 -7.52 6.71 -7.23
N ASN A 292 -8.42 6.38 -8.15
CA ASN A 292 -9.69 7.07 -8.35
C ASN A 292 -10.83 6.18 -7.83
N PHE A 293 -11.62 6.68 -6.89
CA PHE A 293 -12.67 5.96 -6.18
C PHE A 293 -14.03 6.24 -6.81
N ILE A 294 -14.59 5.25 -7.51
CA ILE A 294 -15.83 5.38 -8.29
C ILE A 294 -16.86 4.32 -7.90
N PRO A 295 -17.59 4.48 -6.78
CA PRO A 295 -18.72 3.62 -6.47
C PRO A 295 -19.81 3.74 -7.54
N GLY A 296 -20.53 2.65 -7.82
CA GLY A 296 -21.62 2.68 -8.79
C GLY A 296 -22.00 1.30 -9.31
N ASN A 297 -22.84 1.31 -10.36
CA ASN A 297 -23.28 0.09 -11.02
C ASN A 297 -22.10 -0.66 -11.64
N ALA A 298 -21.95 -1.93 -11.24
CA ALA A 298 -20.79 -2.72 -11.64
C ALA A 298 -20.73 -2.96 -13.15
N GLN A 299 -21.89 -3.27 -13.77
CA GLN A 299 -21.94 -3.56 -15.20
C GLN A 299 -21.64 -2.32 -16.04
N GLU A 300 -22.31 -1.20 -15.75
CA GLU A 300 -22.12 0.05 -16.50
C GLU A 300 -20.69 0.57 -16.45
N ILE A 301 -20.08 0.55 -15.24
CA ILE A 301 -18.67 0.97 -15.07
C ILE A 301 -17.74 0.02 -15.81
N THR A 302 -17.98 -1.30 -15.69
CA THR A 302 -17.12 -2.31 -16.31
C THR A 302 -17.16 -2.24 -17.82
N ASP A 303 -18.34 -2.06 -18.42
CA ASP A 303 -18.49 -1.94 -19.87
C ASP A 303 -17.68 -0.77 -20.44
N ILE A 304 -17.71 0.39 -19.76
CA ILE A 304 -16.94 1.56 -20.17
C ILE A 304 -15.43 1.32 -20.00
N VAL A 305 -15.03 0.77 -18.86
CA VAL A 305 -13.62 0.53 -18.54
C VAL A 305 -13.00 -0.48 -19.49
N LEU A 306 -13.67 -1.59 -19.79
CA LEU A 306 -13.15 -2.61 -20.70
C LEU A 306 -13.12 -2.18 -22.15
N ALA A 307 -13.97 -1.23 -22.54
CA ALA A 307 -13.97 -0.66 -23.90
C ALA A 307 -12.84 0.37 -24.12
N ASP A 308 -12.24 0.89 -23.06
CA ASP A 308 -11.19 1.90 -23.16
C ASP A 308 -9.86 1.28 -23.60
N PRO A 309 -9.20 1.79 -24.66
CA PRO A 309 -7.94 1.24 -25.17
C PRO A 309 -6.76 1.35 -24.19
N LYS A 310 -6.88 2.14 -23.13
CA LYS A 310 -5.88 2.28 -22.05
C LYS A 310 -6.09 1.28 -20.92
N PHE A 311 -7.13 0.44 -20.97
CA PHE A 311 -7.31 -0.64 -20.01
C PHE A 311 -6.17 -1.65 -20.13
N SER A 312 -5.45 -1.91 -19.04
CA SER A 312 -4.27 -2.79 -19.04
C SER A 312 -4.47 -4.08 -18.27
N ALA A 313 -5.18 -4.03 -17.17
CA ALA A 313 -5.41 -5.20 -16.34
C ALA A 313 -6.64 -5.04 -15.44
N LEU A 314 -7.29 -6.16 -15.16
CA LEU A 314 -8.33 -6.30 -14.16
C LEU A 314 -7.74 -6.96 -12.91
N HIS A 315 -7.92 -6.34 -11.75
CA HIS A 315 -7.63 -6.95 -10.46
C HIS A 315 -8.94 -7.11 -9.68
N PHE A 316 -9.44 -8.35 -9.65
CA PHE A 316 -10.79 -8.68 -9.23
C PHE A 316 -10.81 -9.79 -8.18
N THR A 317 -11.67 -9.64 -7.19
CA THR A 317 -12.09 -10.72 -6.30
C THR A 317 -13.60 -10.67 -6.16
N GLY A 318 -14.24 -11.81 -6.43
CA GLY A 318 -15.69 -11.95 -6.40
C GLY A 318 -16.14 -13.33 -6.82
N SER A 319 -17.43 -13.47 -7.15
CA SER A 319 -17.97 -14.72 -7.67
C SER A 319 -17.54 -14.99 -9.11
N THR A 320 -17.43 -16.26 -9.48
CA THR A 320 -17.12 -16.67 -10.85
C THR A 320 -18.11 -16.09 -11.87
N GLN A 321 -19.39 -16.03 -11.50
CA GLN A 321 -20.45 -15.48 -12.38
C GLN A 321 -20.25 -13.99 -12.72
N ASN A 322 -19.57 -13.23 -11.85
CA ASN A 322 -19.30 -11.81 -12.08
C ASN A 322 -17.96 -11.58 -12.80
N CYS A 323 -17.20 -12.64 -13.06
CA CYS A 323 -15.90 -12.58 -13.72
C CYS A 323 -16.00 -12.78 -15.24
N TRP A 324 -17.14 -13.36 -15.72
CA TRP A 324 -17.43 -13.66 -17.12
C TRP A 324 -18.54 -12.66 -17.64
#